data_56079a023c3a6ea9274fca06d45247ac
#
_entry.id   56079a023c3a6ea9274fca06d45247ac
#
_cell.length_a   1.000
_cell.length_b   1.000
_cell.length_c   1.000
_cell.angle_alpha   90.00
_cell.angle_beta   90.00
_cell.angle_gamma   90.00
#
_symmetry.space_group_name_H-M   'P 1'
#
loop_
_entity.id
_entity.type
_entity.pdbx_description
1 polymer ?
#
loop_
_entity_poly.entity_id
_entity_poly.type
_entity_poly.pdbx_seq_one_letter_code
_entity_poly.pdbx_strand_id
1 'polypeptide(L)'
;AQRALFEAMRPLLLALPTARRAIAQNPALLARDMIGMFAPVDDFVGALGLTVIGTVGEEIPYDSARHDCPALLAPGTPVIVATVGYAKGEQIWVKARVKEVI
;
A
#
# COMPACT_ATOMS: atom_id res chain seq x y z
N ALA A 1 -2.48 -16.45 -16.73
CA ALA A 1 -3.00 -15.38 -15.90
C ALA A 1 -3.06 -15.75 -14.42
N GLN A 2 -3.90 -16.73 -14.04
CA GLN A 2 -3.99 -17.12 -12.62
C GLN A 2 -2.68 -17.68 -12.06
N ARG A 3 -1.99 -18.49 -12.85
CA ARG A 3 -0.71 -19.07 -12.43
C ARG A 3 0.35 -17.99 -12.22
N ALA A 4 0.40 -16.99 -13.08
CA ALA A 4 1.35 -15.89 -12.94
C ALA A 4 1.09 -15.08 -11.66
N LEU A 5 -0.19 -14.84 -11.34
CA LEU A 5 -0.55 -14.16 -10.10
C LEU A 5 -0.14 -14.97 -8.87
N PHE A 6 -0.39 -16.27 -8.90
CA PHE A 6 0.03 -17.17 -7.82
C PHE A 6 1.55 -17.12 -7.63
N GLU A 7 2.33 -17.23 -8.72
CA GLU A 7 3.79 -17.22 -8.63
C GLU A 7 4.32 -15.90 -8.07
N ALA A 8 3.68 -14.77 -8.41
CA ALA A 8 4.08 -13.47 -7.87
C ALA A 8 3.90 -13.41 -6.35
N MET A 9 2.83 -14.00 -5.83
CA MET A 9 2.51 -13.99 -4.40
C MET A 9 3.02 -15.21 -3.64
N ARG A 10 3.60 -16.18 -4.35
CA ARG A 10 4.01 -17.46 -3.77
C ARG A 10 4.85 -17.32 -2.50
N PRO A 11 5.90 -16.47 -2.48
CA PRO A 11 6.72 -16.37 -1.27
C PRO A 11 5.90 -15.96 -0.04
N LEU A 12 4.97 -15.01 -0.22
CA LEU A 12 4.11 -14.56 0.88
C LEU A 12 3.11 -15.63 1.27
N LEU A 13 2.51 -16.30 0.28
CA LEU A 13 1.53 -17.37 0.54
C LEU A 13 2.15 -18.52 1.32
N LEU A 14 3.42 -18.83 1.08
CA LEU A 14 4.12 -19.86 1.82
C LEU A 14 4.58 -19.40 3.20
N ALA A 15 4.97 -18.12 3.32
CA ALA A 15 5.49 -17.57 4.57
C ALA A 15 4.39 -17.28 5.59
N LEU A 16 3.19 -16.88 5.14
CA LEU A 16 2.13 -16.41 6.05
C LEU A 16 1.68 -17.44 7.07
N PRO A 17 1.38 -18.71 6.69
CA PRO A 17 1.00 -19.70 7.69
C PRO A 17 2.09 -19.98 8.72
N THR A 18 3.35 -19.99 8.29
CA THR A 18 4.49 -20.17 9.19
C THR A 18 4.61 -19.00 10.16
N ALA A 19 4.41 -17.78 9.68
CA ALA A 19 4.44 -16.56 10.50
C ALA A 19 3.32 -16.58 11.54
N ARG A 20 2.11 -16.97 11.13
CA ARG A 20 0.97 -17.06 12.06
C ARG A 20 1.27 -18.02 13.21
N ARG A 21 1.87 -19.16 12.90
CA ARG A 21 2.24 -20.12 13.93
C ARG A 21 3.32 -19.58 14.87
N ALA A 22 4.33 -18.92 14.30
CA ALA A 22 5.41 -18.32 15.08
C ALA A 22 4.87 -17.29 16.08
N ILE A 23 3.95 -16.42 15.63
CA ILE A 23 3.33 -15.41 16.47
C ILE A 23 2.49 -16.06 17.58
N ALA A 24 1.75 -17.12 17.24
CA ALA A 24 0.93 -17.84 18.22
C ALA A 24 1.79 -18.50 19.31
N GLN A 25 2.98 -19.00 18.95
CA GLN A 25 3.89 -19.64 19.89
C GLN A 25 4.75 -18.65 20.66
N ASN A 26 4.99 -17.45 20.10
CA ASN A 26 5.80 -16.44 20.73
C ASN A 26 5.16 -15.05 20.56
N PRO A 27 4.20 -14.67 21.44
CA PRO A 27 3.54 -13.38 21.37
C PRO A 27 4.49 -12.20 21.56
N ALA A 28 5.71 -12.42 22.05
CA ALA A 28 6.71 -11.37 22.22
C ALA A 28 7.46 -11.03 20.92
N LEU A 29 7.15 -11.72 19.80
CA LEU A 29 7.76 -11.45 18.50
C LEU A 29 7.47 -10.01 18.07
N LEU A 30 8.52 -9.26 17.71
CA LEU A 30 8.36 -7.87 17.32
C LEU A 30 7.83 -7.75 15.90
N ALA A 31 6.92 -6.80 15.68
CA ALA A 31 6.33 -6.56 14.35
C ALA A 31 7.40 -6.26 13.29
N ARG A 32 8.45 -5.51 13.65
CA ARG A 32 9.54 -5.19 12.73
C ARG A 32 10.28 -6.42 12.20
N ASP A 33 10.27 -7.52 12.97
CA ASP A 33 10.92 -8.77 12.55
C ASP A 33 10.12 -9.48 11.45
N MET A 34 8.86 -9.09 11.27
CA MET A 34 7.96 -9.67 10.28
C MET A 34 7.85 -8.84 9.01
N ILE A 35 8.36 -7.60 9.01
CA ILE A 35 8.13 -6.66 7.90
C ILE A 35 8.71 -7.18 6.58
N GLY A 36 9.83 -7.89 6.64
CA GLY A 36 10.49 -8.42 5.43
C GLY A 36 9.66 -9.43 4.66
N MET A 37 8.73 -10.11 5.31
CA MET A 37 7.88 -11.09 4.63
C MET A 37 6.91 -10.43 3.64
N PHE A 38 6.69 -9.12 3.75
CA PHE A 38 5.79 -8.39 2.85
C PHE A 38 6.49 -7.87 1.60
N ALA A 39 7.81 -8.05 1.45
CA ALA A 39 8.53 -7.62 0.26
C ALA A 39 7.92 -8.14 -1.06
N PRO A 40 7.40 -9.38 -1.14
CA PRO A 40 6.76 -9.86 -2.36
C PRO A 40 5.55 -9.04 -2.82
N VAL A 41 4.94 -8.26 -1.92
CA VAL A 41 3.83 -7.38 -2.27
C VAL A 41 4.30 -6.29 -3.25
N ASP A 42 5.49 -5.73 -3.03
CA ASP A 42 6.05 -4.73 -3.93
C ASP A 42 6.32 -5.31 -5.32
N ASP A 43 6.85 -6.54 -5.37
CA ASP A 43 7.08 -7.24 -6.64
C ASP A 43 5.76 -7.51 -7.36
N PHE A 44 4.72 -7.87 -6.61
CA PHE A 44 3.38 -8.10 -7.17
C PHE A 44 2.80 -6.83 -7.78
N VAL A 45 2.91 -5.70 -7.08
CA VAL A 45 2.47 -4.40 -7.58
C VAL A 45 3.19 -4.05 -8.88
N GLY A 46 4.53 -4.26 -8.92
CA GLY A 46 5.32 -4.04 -10.12
C GLY A 46 4.94 -4.96 -11.26
N ALA A 47 4.65 -6.23 -10.97
CA ALA A 47 4.25 -7.21 -11.99
C ALA A 47 2.91 -6.85 -12.65
N LEU A 48 2.01 -6.19 -11.91
CA LEU A 48 0.75 -5.69 -12.46
C LEU A 48 0.93 -4.40 -13.27
N GLY A 49 2.12 -3.80 -13.26
CA GLY A 49 2.37 -2.53 -13.91
C GLY A 49 1.74 -1.35 -13.19
N LEU A 50 1.48 -1.50 -11.90
CA LEU A 50 0.90 -0.44 -11.10
C LEU A 50 1.97 0.49 -10.53
N THR A 51 1.61 1.77 -10.41
CA THR A 51 2.41 2.74 -9.67
C THR A 51 1.69 3.14 -8.40
N VAL A 52 2.44 3.41 -7.35
CA VAL A 52 1.89 3.81 -6.06
C VAL A 52 1.66 5.32 -6.08
N ILE A 53 0.51 5.76 -5.61
CA ILE A 53 0.18 7.18 -5.46
C ILE A 53 0.44 7.58 -4.01
N GLY A 54 1.47 8.37 -3.79
CA GLY A 54 1.80 8.94 -2.48
C GLY A 54 2.68 8.03 -1.62
N THR A 55 3.14 8.61 -0.53
CA THR A 55 3.90 7.93 0.51
C THR A 55 3.23 8.26 1.84
N VAL A 56 2.88 7.23 2.62
CA VAL A 56 2.19 7.43 3.90
C VAL A 56 2.96 8.42 4.79
N GLY A 57 2.25 9.42 5.29
CA GLY A 57 2.81 10.46 6.15
C GLY A 57 3.40 11.65 5.41
N GLU A 58 3.49 11.59 4.08
CA GLU A 58 4.04 12.69 3.27
C GLU A 58 3.02 13.80 3.11
N GLU A 59 3.49 15.06 3.20
CA GLU A 59 2.68 16.23 2.91
C GLU A 59 2.80 16.55 1.43
N ILE A 60 1.67 16.63 0.74
CA ILE A 60 1.61 16.86 -0.70
C ILE A 60 0.47 17.83 -1.02
N PRO A 61 0.51 18.50 -2.20
CA PRO A 61 -0.62 19.33 -2.62
C PRO A 61 -1.81 18.45 -3.04
N TYR A 62 -3.00 18.85 -2.61
CA TYR A 62 -4.23 18.14 -2.95
C TYR A 62 -4.52 18.19 -4.45
N ASP A 63 -4.85 17.02 -5.02
CA ASP A 63 -5.27 16.85 -6.40
C ASP A 63 -6.48 15.93 -6.41
N SER A 64 -7.66 16.46 -6.70
CA SER A 64 -8.91 15.67 -6.64
C SER A 64 -8.95 14.50 -7.62
N ALA A 65 -8.12 14.52 -8.67
CA ALA A 65 -8.04 13.40 -9.62
C ALA A 65 -7.33 12.18 -9.01
N ARG A 66 -6.44 12.41 -8.05
CA ARG A 66 -5.56 11.38 -7.49
C ARG A 66 -5.82 11.11 -6.01
N HIS A 67 -6.51 11.99 -5.32
CA HIS A 67 -6.71 11.93 -3.88
C HIS A 67 -8.17 11.98 -3.50
N ASP A 68 -8.52 11.23 -2.44
CA ASP A 68 -9.80 11.32 -1.76
C ASP A 68 -9.61 11.97 -0.41
N CYS A 69 -10.43 12.98 -0.12
CA CYS A 69 -10.44 13.64 1.17
C CYS A 69 -11.90 13.84 1.61
N PRO A 70 -12.24 13.57 2.89
CA PRO A 70 -13.62 13.82 3.35
C PRO A 70 -14.02 15.29 3.36
N ALA A 71 -13.05 16.20 3.38
CA ALA A 71 -13.31 17.64 3.34
C ALA A 71 -13.27 18.14 1.90
N LEU A 72 -14.03 19.23 1.64
CA LEU A 72 -13.93 19.95 0.36
C LEU A 72 -12.71 20.86 0.42
N LEU A 73 -11.73 20.59 -0.43
CA LEU A 73 -10.47 21.34 -0.46
C LEU A 73 -10.23 21.93 -1.84
N ALA A 74 -9.62 23.11 -1.87
CA ALA A 74 -9.15 23.71 -3.11
C ALA A 74 -7.95 22.94 -3.64
N PRO A 75 -7.77 22.86 -4.97
CA PRO A 75 -6.58 22.26 -5.55
C PRO A 75 -5.30 22.91 -4.98
N GLY A 76 -4.31 22.08 -4.69
CA GLY A 76 -3.03 22.55 -4.15
C GLY A 76 -2.99 22.73 -2.64
N THR A 77 -4.11 22.58 -1.93
CA THR A 77 -4.12 22.66 -0.46
C THR A 77 -3.20 21.57 0.11
N PRO A 78 -2.30 21.89 1.06
CA PRO A 78 -1.45 20.86 1.66
C PRO A 78 -2.26 19.80 2.38
N VAL A 79 -1.97 18.53 2.11
CA VAL A 79 -2.61 17.38 2.74
C VAL A 79 -1.55 16.34 3.08
N ILE A 80 -1.90 15.44 3.99
CA ILE A 80 -1.04 14.33 4.38
C ILE A 80 -1.64 13.02 3.88
N VAL A 81 -0.81 12.18 3.28
CA VAL A 81 -1.25 10.86 2.80
C VAL A 81 -1.50 9.94 3.99
N ALA A 82 -2.74 9.46 4.12
CA ALA A 82 -3.11 8.49 5.14
C ALA A 82 -3.00 7.06 4.62
N THR A 83 -3.48 6.79 3.40
CA THR A 83 -3.28 5.52 2.70
C THR A 83 -2.93 5.80 1.26
N VAL A 84 -2.05 4.95 0.70
CA VAL A 84 -1.63 5.11 -0.70
C VAL A 84 -2.74 4.73 -1.65
N GLY A 85 -2.67 5.24 -2.88
CA GLY A 85 -3.48 4.79 -3.99
C GLY A 85 -2.65 4.02 -4.99
N TYR A 86 -3.29 3.59 -6.08
CA TYR A 86 -2.64 2.83 -7.15
C TYR A 86 -3.17 3.29 -8.50
N ALA A 87 -2.26 3.36 -9.47
CA ALA A 87 -2.61 3.74 -10.84
C ALA A 87 -1.90 2.83 -11.83
N LYS A 88 -2.52 2.60 -12.98
CA LYS A 88 -1.89 1.93 -14.11
C LYS A 88 -1.86 2.91 -15.27
N GLY A 89 -0.67 3.46 -15.55
CA GLY A 89 -0.54 4.56 -16.48
C GLY A 89 -1.35 5.77 -15.99
N GLU A 90 -2.24 6.28 -16.82
CA GLU A 90 -3.10 7.42 -16.46
C GLU A 90 -4.40 6.99 -15.77
N GLN A 91 -4.66 5.68 -15.72
CA GLN A 91 -5.88 5.17 -15.10
C GLN A 91 -5.69 5.01 -13.60
N ILE A 92 -6.48 5.72 -12.82
CA ILE A 92 -6.47 5.61 -11.37
C ILE A 92 -7.34 4.44 -10.95
N TRP A 93 -6.75 3.44 -10.30
CA TRP A 93 -7.51 2.29 -9.79
C TRP A 93 -8.07 2.56 -8.40
N VAL A 94 -7.25 3.18 -7.54
CA VAL A 94 -7.65 3.58 -6.19
C VAL A 94 -6.97 4.89 -5.90
N LYS A 95 -7.74 5.91 -5.51
CA LYS A 95 -7.16 7.19 -5.10
C LYS A 95 -6.48 7.05 -3.74
N ALA A 96 -5.42 7.81 -3.53
CA ALA A 96 -4.81 7.91 -2.21
C ALA A 96 -5.78 8.63 -1.26
N ARG A 97 -5.91 8.15 -0.04
CA ARG A 97 -6.68 8.84 0.98
C ARG A 97 -5.78 9.83 1.69
N VAL A 98 -6.24 11.05 1.75
CA VAL A 98 -5.48 12.14 2.35
C VAL A 98 -6.33 12.82 3.42
N LYS A 99 -5.65 13.54 4.30
CA LYS A 99 -6.30 14.32 5.37
C LYS A 99 -5.68 15.71 5.41
N GLU A 100 -6.44 16.66 5.96
CA GLU A 100 -5.96 18.02 6.14
C GLU A 100 -4.74 18.02 7.07
N VAL A 101 -3.83 18.95 6.82
CA VAL A 101 -2.73 19.26 7.73
C VAL A 101 -3.31 20.13 8.85
N ILE A 102 -3.19 19.68 10.08
CA ILE A 102 -3.69 20.40 11.26
C ILE A 102 -2.53 20.97 12.05
#